data_c0b4d0fdfafb0a9d0e21360e6d81ab88
#
_entry.id   c0b4d0fdfafb0a9d0e21360e6d81ab88
#
_cell.length_a   1.000
_cell.length_b   1.000
_cell.length_c   1.000
_cell.angle_alpha   90.00
_cell.angle_beta   90.00
_cell.angle_gamma   90.00
#
_symmetry.space_group_name_H-M   'P 1'
#
loop_
_entity.id
_entity.type
_entity.pdbx_description
1 polymer ?
#
loop_
_entity_poly.entity_id
_entity_poly.type
_entity_poly.pdbx_seq_one_letter_code
_entity_poly.pdbx_strand_id
1 'polypeptide(L)' 'MSTATSLQLNKSLHELKYPISKKDLIKNAEEKGFDEKVLRILKKIPYQDYETSTHVSEAIANLK' A
#
# COMPACT_ATOMS: atom_id res chain seq x y z
N MET A 1 -10.10 -14.54 -6.67
CA MET A 1 -9.21 -13.59 -7.20
C MET A 1 -9.05 -12.35 -6.38
N SER A 2 -10.09 -11.57 -6.11
CA SER A 2 -9.95 -10.38 -5.29
C SER A 2 -9.43 -10.70 -3.88
N THR A 3 -9.85 -11.84 -3.33
CA THR A 3 -9.43 -12.28 -2.00
C THR A 3 -7.92 -12.50 -1.96
N ALA A 4 -7.38 -13.16 -2.97
CA ALA A 4 -5.94 -13.42 -3.03
C ALA A 4 -5.15 -12.12 -3.13
N THR A 5 -5.64 -11.17 -3.91
CA THR A 5 -4.99 -9.88 -4.05
C THR A 5 -4.97 -9.12 -2.73
N SER A 6 -6.07 -9.18 -1.98
CA SER A 6 -6.17 -8.51 -0.68
C SER A 6 -5.18 -9.11 0.32
N LEU A 7 -5.03 -10.43 0.33
CA LEU A 7 -4.08 -11.09 1.22
C LEU A 7 -2.65 -10.71 0.88
N GLN A 8 -2.31 -10.67 -0.41
CA GLN A 8 -0.98 -10.26 -0.85
C GLN A 8 -0.70 -8.83 -0.49
N LEU A 9 -1.68 -7.96 -0.65
CA LEU A 9 -1.55 -6.55 -0.33
C LEU A 9 -1.24 -6.37 1.16
N ASN A 10 -2.01 -7.01 2.03
CA ASN A 10 -1.81 -6.91 3.47
C ASN A 10 -0.43 -7.41 3.88
N LYS A 11 -0.03 -8.56 3.35
CA LYS A 11 1.29 -9.12 3.65
C LYS A 11 2.40 -8.19 3.19
N SER A 12 2.28 -7.67 1.97
CA SER A 12 3.28 -6.77 1.41
C SER A 12 3.40 -5.49 2.21
N LEU A 13 2.28 -4.93 2.66
CA LEU A 13 2.28 -3.72 3.47
C LEU A 13 2.98 -3.93 4.81
N HIS A 14 2.84 -5.12 5.40
CA HIS A 14 3.51 -5.42 6.67
C HIS A 14 5.02 -5.53 6.53
N GLU A 15 5.52 -5.76 5.34
CA GLU A 15 6.96 -5.86 5.10
C GLU A 15 7.64 -4.51 4.99
N LEU A 16 6.88 -3.43 4.89
CA LEU A 16 7.43 -2.09 4.77
C LEU A 16 7.75 -1.50 6.14
N LYS A 17 8.65 -0.53 6.15
CA LYS A 17 9.04 0.16 7.39
C LYS A 17 8.11 1.34 7.63
N TYR A 18 7.57 1.42 8.81
CA TYR A 18 6.69 2.52 9.21
C TYR A 18 7.32 3.33 10.31
N PRO A 19 7.04 4.62 10.41
CA PRO A 19 6.14 5.39 9.54
C PRO A 19 6.71 5.57 8.13
N ILE A 20 5.82 5.73 7.16
CA ILE A 20 6.22 5.87 5.76
C ILE A 20 5.30 6.88 5.07
N SER A 21 5.86 7.71 4.20
CA SER A 21 5.08 8.64 3.40
C SER A 21 4.56 7.94 2.15
N LYS A 22 3.55 8.51 1.50
CA LYS A 22 3.03 7.95 0.25
C LYS A 22 4.15 7.81 -0.79
N LYS A 23 5.01 8.81 -0.91
CA LYS A 23 6.10 8.79 -1.88
C LYS A 23 7.01 7.59 -1.64
N ASP A 24 7.42 7.41 -0.39
CA ASP A 24 8.29 6.30 -0.03
C ASP A 24 7.58 4.97 -0.15
N LEU A 25 6.29 4.95 0.16
CA LEU A 25 5.47 3.75 0.05
C LEU A 25 5.48 3.25 -1.39
N ILE A 26 5.23 4.13 -2.35
CA ILE A 26 5.22 3.77 -3.77
C ILE A 26 6.61 3.34 -4.23
N LYS A 27 7.64 4.07 -3.81
CA LYS A 27 9.01 3.74 -4.18
C LYS A 27 9.38 2.35 -3.69
N ASN A 28 9.09 2.05 -2.42
CA ASN A 28 9.38 0.74 -1.86
C ASN A 28 8.56 -0.36 -2.54
N ALA A 29 7.31 -0.07 -2.87
CA ALA A 29 6.47 -1.03 -3.57
C ALA A 29 7.04 -1.38 -4.94
N GLU A 30 7.54 -0.38 -5.66
CA GLU A 30 8.16 -0.61 -6.95
C GLU A 30 9.45 -1.43 -6.82
N GLU A 31 10.25 -1.12 -5.83
CA GLU A 31 11.50 -1.83 -5.58
C GLU A 31 11.26 -3.30 -5.20
N LYS A 32 10.19 -3.55 -4.46
CA LYS A 32 9.84 -4.92 -4.04
C LYS A 32 9.08 -5.70 -5.11
N GLY A 33 8.75 -5.03 -6.21
CA GLY A 33 8.05 -5.68 -7.31
C GLY A 33 6.59 -5.99 -7.05
N PHE A 34 5.90 -5.08 -6.36
CA PHE A 34 4.48 -5.24 -6.11
C PHE A 34 3.71 -5.27 -7.43
N ASP A 35 2.57 -5.98 -7.45
CA ASP A 35 1.70 -6.07 -8.59
C ASP A 35 1.30 -4.68 -9.08
N GLU A 36 1.20 -4.52 -10.39
CA GLU A 36 0.81 -3.25 -11.00
C GLU A 36 -0.52 -2.73 -10.47
N LYS A 37 -1.46 -3.63 -10.21
CA LYS A 37 -2.76 -3.25 -9.65
C LYS A 37 -2.61 -2.63 -8.27
N VAL A 38 -1.72 -3.20 -7.47
CA VAL A 38 -1.42 -2.68 -6.13
C VAL A 38 -0.78 -1.30 -6.25
N LEU A 39 0.17 -1.14 -7.18
CA LEU A 39 0.82 0.14 -7.39
C LEU A 39 -0.18 1.23 -7.78
N ARG A 40 -1.14 0.90 -8.64
CA ARG A 40 -2.18 1.85 -9.03
C ARG A 40 -3.02 2.30 -7.83
N ILE A 41 -3.36 1.35 -6.97
CA ILE A 41 -4.14 1.66 -5.77
C ILE A 41 -3.34 2.57 -4.86
N LEU A 42 -2.08 2.27 -4.64
CA LEU A 42 -1.21 3.08 -3.79
C LEU A 42 -1.04 4.51 -4.33
N LYS A 43 -1.06 4.67 -5.64
CA LYS A 43 -0.96 5.98 -6.24
C LYS A 43 -2.20 6.84 -6.07
N LYS A 44 -3.32 6.22 -5.72
CA LYS A 44 -4.61 6.92 -5.54
C LYS A 44 -4.86 7.39 -4.11
N ILE A 45 -4.11 6.85 -3.13
CA ILE A 45 -4.33 7.24 -1.74
C ILE A 45 -3.79 8.67 -1.49
N PRO A 46 -4.30 9.36 -0.45
CA PRO A 46 -3.86 10.74 -0.17
C PRO A 46 -2.38 10.83 0.17
N TYR A 47 -1.78 11.97 -0.14
CA TYR A 47 -0.40 12.25 0.24
C TYR A 47 -0.38 12.62 1.72
N GLN A 48 0.14 11.71 2.54
CA GLN A 48 0.28 11.90 3.97
C GLN A 48 1.24 10.84 4.49
N ASP A 49 1.63 10.98 5.74
CA ASP A 49 2.45 9.97 6.39
C ASP A 49 1.56 8.87 6.93
N TYR A 50 1.98 7.64 6.74
CA TYR A 50 1.25 6.46 7.22
C TYR A 50 2.05 5.81 8.33
N GLU A 51 1.46 5.73 9.50
CA GLU A 51 2.14 5.25 10.70
C GLU A 51 2.18 3.73 10.79
N THR A 52 1.21 3.06 10.19
CA THR A 52 1.12 1.60 10.24
C THR A 52 0.55 1.06 8.93
N SER A 53 0.71 -0.25 8.72
CA SER A 53 0.12 -0.90 7.56
C SER A 53 -1.41 -0.80 7.59
N THR A 54 -2.00 -0.83 8.77
CA THR A 54 -3.44 -0.67 8.94
C THR A 54 -3.88 0.70 8.43
N HIS A 55 -3.10 1.74 8.72
CA HIS A 55 -3.40 3.09 8.24
C HIS A 55 -3.45 3.13 6.71
N VAL A 56 -2.50 2.47 6.07
CA VAL A 56 -2.48 2.37 4.60
C VAL A 56 -3.71 1.60 4.11
N SER A 57 -4.02 0.48 4.74
CA SER A 57 -5.18 -0.33 4.37
C SER A 57 -6.48 0.45 4.47
N GLU A 58 -6.62 1.27 5.52
CA GLU A 58 -7.80 2.09 5.70
C GLU A 58 -7.91 3.15 4.60
N ALA A 59 -6.78 3.76 4.23
CA ALA A 59 -6.78 4.73 3.14
C ALA A 59 -7.21 4.09 1.83
N ILE A 60 -6.76 2.87 1.58
CA ILE A 60 -7.15 2.13 0.39
C ILE A 60 -8.64 1.80 0.42
N ALA A 61 -9.15 1.37 1.57
CA ALA A 61 -10.55 1.01 1.71
C ALA A 61 -11.48 2.21 1.49
N ASN A 62 -10.99 3.41 1.75
CA ASN A 62 -11.77 4.63 1.57
C ASN A 62 -11.78 5.15 0.13
N LEU A 63 -11.01 4.54 -0.74
CA LEU A 63 -11.02 4.89 -2.16
C LEU A 63 -12.30 4.35 -2.81
N LYS A 64 -12.86 5.13 -3.71
CA LYS A 64 -14.09 4.73 -4.40
C LYS A 64 -13.96 4.84 -5.89
#